data_076e8a302f3dbad5505ecef449bb1814
#
_entry.id   076e8a302f3dbad5505ecef449bb1814
#
_cell.length_a   1.000
_cell.length_b   1.000
_cell.length_c   1.000
_cell.angle_alpha   90.00
_cell.angle_beta   90.00
_cell.angle_gamma   90.00
#
_symmetry.space_group_name_H-M   'P 1'
#
loop_
_entity.id
_entity.type
_entity.pdbx_description
1 polymer ?
#
loop_
_entity_poly.entity_id
_entity_poly.type
_entity_poly.pdbx_seq_one_letter_code
_entity_poly.pdbx_strand_id
1 'polypeptide(L)'
;MGMYDDIVCKYALPLPEDTKGYIPNGFQTKDFDNALDCYEIREDGTLWLRECEREYTEGNPNGKTWSEKFGIVKETKVWWTHVKLTISIDIYDYQHGEGEYDYWVEFEIVFIDGVIDKIKLIKFDATDNSKRKENDRQFIEELKKNKEFESTNLYKLVIKPYNKIIRFICRSLYSTGSFLIANVWKFERKLIVWMNFL
;
A
#
# COMPACT_ATOMS: atom_id res chain seq x y z
N MET A 1 5.08 3.04 5.98
CA MET A 1 3.67 2.72 5.69
C MET A 1 3.40 1.43 6.45
N GLY A 2 2.47 1.42 7.39
CA GLY A 2 2.11 0.22 8.16
C GLY A 2 1.12 -0.64 7.38
N MET A 3 1.07 -1.94 7.67
CA MET A 3 -0.02 -2.80 7.23
C MET A 3 -1.30 -2.43 7.97
N TYR A 4 -2.42 -2.70 7.41
CA TYR A 4 -3.76 -2.46 7.95
C TYR A 4 -4.68 -3.58 7.47
N ASP A 5 -5.83 -3.71 8.10
CA ASP A 5 -6.87 -4.65 7.68
C ASP A 5 -8.03 -3.87 7.05
N ASP A 6 -8.66 -4.47 6.04
CA ASP A 6 -9.77 -3.86 5.30
C ASP A 6 -11.11 -4.25 5.93
N ILE A 7 -12.03 -3.29 6.03
CA ILE A 7 -13.38 -3.49 6.55
C ILE A 7 -14.42 -3.03 5.52
N VAL A 8 -15.25 -3.95 5.08
CA VAL A 8 -16.47 -3.66 4.31
C VAL A 8 -17.62 -3.49 5.29
N CYS A 9 -18.15 -2.27 5.42
CA CYS A 9 -19.25 -2.00 6.33
C CYS A 9 -20.58 -1.89 5.58
N LYS A 10 -21.50 -2.81 5.85
CA LYS A 10 -22.89 -2.82 5.32
C LYS A 10 -23.89 -2.29 6.35
N TYR A 11 -23.45 -2.08 7.59
CA TYR A 11 -24.27 -1.51 8.65
C TYR A 11 -24.48 -0.02 8.42
N ALA A 12 -25.63 0.50 8.82
CA ALA A 12 -25.96 1.92 8.69
C ALA A 12 -25.07 2.79 9.58
N LEU A 13 -24.23 3.61 8.96
CA LEU A 13 -23.29 4.49 9.66
C LEU A 13 -23.96 5.83 10.01
N PRO A 14 -23.69 6.39 11.22
CA PRO A 14 -24.22 7.68 11.66
C PRO A 14 -23.46 8.83 10.97
N LEU A 15 -23.68 9.02 9.68
CA LEU A 15 -23.12 10.12 8.90
C LEU A 15 -23.86 11.43 9.16
N PRO A 16 -23.22 12.61 8.96
CA PRO A 16 -23.89 13.89 9.05
C PRO A 16 -24.95 14.05 7.92
N GLU A 17 -25.93 14.94 8.12
CA GLU A 17 -26.97 15.20 7.10
C GLU A 17 -26.39 15.68 5.77
N ASP A 18 -25.37 16.55 5.82
CA ASP A 18 -24.63 17.01 4.64
C ASP A 18 -23.31 16.27 4.50
N THR A 19 -23.32 15.18 3.73
CA THR A 19 -22.11 14.38 3.42
C THR A 19 -21.30 14.97 2.27
N LYS A 20 -21.73 16.06 1.64
CA LYS A 20 -21.10 16.66 0.44
C LYS A 20 -20.81 15.66 -0.68
N GLY A 21 -21.61 14.60 -0.77
CA GLY A 21 -21.48 13.56 -1.78
C GLY A 21 -20.55 12.41 -1.41
N TYR A 22 -20.10 12.30 -0.15
CA TYR A 22 -19.37 11.13 0.33
C TYR A 22 -20.24 9.88 0.28
N ILE A 23 -19.68 8.81 -0.26
CA ILE A 23 -20.29 7.47 -0.30
C ILE A 23 -19.26 6.49 0.30
N PRO A 24 -19.57 5.79 1.39
CA PRO A 24 -18.68 4.79 1.97
C PRO A 24 -18.31 3.71 0.94
N ASN A 25 -17.02 3.43 0.75
CA ASN A 25 -16.55 2.43 -0.21
C ASN A 25 -15.74 1.31 0.45
N GLY A 26 -15.25 1.53 1.64
CA GLY A 26 -14.46 0.59 2.42
C GLY A 26 -13.67 1.34 3.48
N PHE A 27 -13.43 0.67 4.58
CA PHE A 27 -12.70 1.24 5.71
C PHE A 27 -11.43 0.45 5.94
N GLN A 28 -10.50 1.08 6.63
CA GLN A 28 -9.27 0.46 7.12
C GLN A 28 -9.24 0.55 8.64
N THR A 29 -8.59 -0.41 9.26
CA THR A 29 -8.30 -0.40 10.69
C THR A 29 -6.89 -0.89 10.98
N LYS A 30 -6.38 -0.52 12.16
CA LYS A 30 -5.11 -1.03 12.71
C LYS A 30 -5.29 -1.76 14.04
N ASP A 31 -6.51 -1.97 14.45
CA ASP A 31 -6.85 -2.52 15.76
C ASP A 31 -6.97 -4.05 15.77
N PHE A 32 -6.79 -4.69 14.61
CA PHE A 32 -6.64 -6.14 14.47
C PHE A 32 -5.16 -6.52 14.24
N ASP A 33 -4.92 -7.66 13.61
CA ASP A 33 -3.57 -8.22 13.46
C ASP A 33 -2.70 -7.49 12.41
N ASN A 34 -3.27 -6.57 11.65
CA ASN A 34 -2.61 -5.84 10.55
C ASN A 34 -1.96 -6.77 9.51
N ALA A 35 -2.66 -7.87 9.21
CA ALA A 35 -2.20 -8.92 8.32
C ALA A 35 -2.72 -8.77 6.88
N LEU A 36 -3.36 -7.65 6.54
CA LEU A 36 -4.09 -7.40 5.30
C LEU A 36 -5.31 -8.33 5.18
N ASP A 37 -5.92 -8.62 6.32
CA ASP A 37 -7.15 -9.39 6.37
C ASP A 37 -8.34 -8.55 5.94
N CYS A 38 -9.41 -9.22 5.52
CA CYS A 38 -10.63 -8.57 5.08
C CYS A 38 -11.78 -8.94 6.02
N TYR A 39 -12.36 -7.94 6.64
CA TYR A 39 -13.52 -8.08 7.52
C TYR A 39 -14.77 -7.52 6.86
N GLU A 40 -15.92 -8.02 7.28
CA GLU A 40 -17.23 -7.52 6.88
C GLU A 40 -18.09 -7.27 8.12
N ILE A 41 -18.60 -6.06 8.24
CA ILE A 41 -19.68 -5.73 9.19
C ILE A 41 -20.98 -5.83 8.40
N ARG A 42 -21.81 -6.81 8.74
CA ARG A 42 -23.08 -7.06 8.05
C ARG A 42 -24.16 -6.07 8.48
N GLU A 43 -25.28 -6.07 7.76
CA GLU A 43 -26.42 -5.19 8.04
C GLU A 43 -27.02 -5.40 9.45
N ASP A 44 -26.89 -6.59 10.00
CA ASP A 44 -27.32 -6.95 11.36
C ASP A 44 -26.32 -6.53 12.45
N GLY A 45 -25.20 -5.91 12.08
CA GLY A 45 -24.16 -5.44 12.98
C GLY A 45 -23.16 -6.53 13.38
N THR A 46 -23.20 -7.72 12.81
CA THR A 46 -22.25 -8.81 13.10
C THR A 46 -20.93 -8.62 12.35
N LEU A 47 -19.80 -8.98 13.01
CA LEU A 47 -18.46 -8.90 12.46
C LEU A 47 -18.02 -10.25 11.92
N TRP A 48 -17.55 -10.29 10.68
CA TRP A 48 -17.10 -11.47 9.99
C TRP A 48 -15.71 -11.31 9.40
N LEU A 49 -14.86 -12.35 9.52
CA LEU A 49 -13.55 -12.43 8.88
C LEU A 49 -13.65 -13.29 7.62
N ARG A 50 -13.08 -12.79 6.54
CA ARG A 50 -12.91 -13.53 5.29
C ARG A 50 -11.67 -14.41 5.38
N GLU A 51 -11.85 -15.71 5.36
CA GLU A 51 -10.78 -16.69 5.34
C GLU A 51 -10.71 -17.39 3.99
N CYS A 52 -9.52 -17.85 3.59
CA CYS A 52 -9.34 -18.60 2.36
C CYS A 52 -8.23 -19.64 2.49
N GLU A 53 -8.40 -20.76 1.80
CA GLU A 53 -7.30 -21.67 1.49
C GLU A 53 -6.50 -21.08 0.32
N ARG A 54 -5.18 -21.16 0.41
CA ARG A 54 -4.27 -20.65 -0.63
C ARG A 54 -3.42 -21.77 -1.17
N GLU A 55 -3.40 -21.92 -2.48
CA GLU A 55 -2.56 -22.88 -3.17
C GLU A 55 -1.49 -22.15 -3.97
N TYR A 56 -0.24 -22.55 -3.76
CA TYR A 56 0.87 -21.98 -4.51
C TYR A 56 1.07 -22.80 -5.80
N THR A 57 1.03 -22.11 -6.93
CA THR A 57 1.38 -22.67 -8.24
C THR A 57 2.76 -22.20 -8.61
N GLU A 58 3.70 -23.11 -8.87
CA GLU A 58 5.06 -22.76 -9.28
C GLU A 58 5.07 -21.94 -10.56
N GLY A 59 5.99 -20.98 -10.62
CA GLY A 59 6.21 -20.19 -11.81
C GLY A 59 6.90 -20.99 -12.93
N ASN A 60 6.77 -20.52 -14.15
CA ASN A 60 7.47 -21.10 -15.31
C ASN A 60 8.88 -20.49 -15.41
N PRO A 61 9.97 -21.25 -15.17
CA PRO A 61 11.35 -20.74 -15.27
C PRO A 61 11.67 -20.17 -16.67
N ASN A 62 10.97 -20.65 -17.70
CA ASN A 62 11.11 -20.22 -19.08
C ASN A 62 10.12 -19.10 -19.47
N GLY A 63 9.37 -18.56 -18.53
CA GLY A 63 8.42 -17.46 -18.76
C GLY A 63 9.10 -16.24 -19.38
N LYS A 64 8.38 -15.55 -20.25
CA LYS A 64 8.88 -14.35 -20.95
C LYS A 64 8.87 -13.11 -20.05
N THR A 65 7.92 -13.04 -19.12
CA THR A 65 7.77 -11.93 -18.20
C THR A 65 8.27 -12.29 -16.81
N TRP A 66 8.60 -11.28 -16.02
CA TRP A 66 9.00 -11.46 -14.63
C TRP A 66 7.89 -12.16 -13.81
N SER A 67 6.64 -11.77 -14.01
CA SER A 67 5.48 -12.36 -13.35
C SER A 67 5.25 -13.84 -13.68
N GLU A 68 5.57 -14.28 -14.90
CA GLU A 68 5.45 -15.68 -15.27
C GLU A 68 6.50 -16.58 -14.60
N LYS A 69 7.66 -16.02 -14.24
CA LYS A 69 8.75 -16.75 -13.57
C LYS A 69 8.52 -16.98 -12.09
N PHE A 70 7.72 -16.13 -11.47
CA PHE A 70 7.34 -16.27 -10.08
C PHE A 70 6.03 -17.05 -9.98
N GLY A 71 5.94 -17.90 -8.97
CA GLY A 71 4.70 -18.62 -8.70
C GLY A 71 3.58 -17.66 -8.31
N ILE A 72 2.37 -18.13 -8.49
CA ILE A 72 1.15 -17.40 -8.16
C ILE A 72 0.47 -18.11 -7.00
N VAL A 73 0.13 -17.37 -5.95
CA VAL A 73 -0.76 -17.83 -4.90
C VAL A 73 -2.19 -17.62 -5.36
N LYS A 74 -2.97 -18.70 -5.46
CA LYS A 74 -4.40 -18.66 -5.81
C LYS A 74 -5.22 -18.98 -4.59
N GLU A 75 -6.28 -18.22 -4.38
CA GLU A 75 -7.33 -18.59 -3.42
C GLU A 75 -8.18 -19.67 -4.04
N THR A 76 -8.32 -20.81 -3.35
CA THR A 76 -9.06 -21.98 -3.82
C THR A 76 -10.41 -22.13 -3.16
N LYS A 77 -10.52 -21.76 -1.90
CA LYS A 77 -11.71 -21.86 -1.10
C LYS A 77 -11.85 -20.63 -0.21
N VAL A 78 -12.99 -20.00 -0.24
CA VAL A 78 -13.28 -18.80 0.55
C VAL A 78 -14.49 -19.04 1.42
N TRP A 79 -14.41 -18.69 2.71
CA TRP A 79 -15.54 -18.73 3.64
C TRP A 79 -15.47 -17.54 4.59
N TRP A 80 -16.53 -17.35 5.34
CA TRP A 80 -16.66 -16.29 6.32
C TRP A 80 -16.83 -16.88 7.71
N THR A 81 -16.04 -16.41 8.67
CA THR A 81 -16.07 -16.83 10.06
C THR A 81 -16.58 -15.68 10.92
N HIS A 82 -17.59 -15.94 11.76
CA HIS A 82 -18.09 -14.95 12.71
C HIS A 82 -17.06 -14.68 13.79
N VAL A 83 -16.64 -13.43 13.92
CA VAL A 83 -15.62 -12.99 14.88
C VAL A 83 -16.31 -12.58 16.18
N LYS A 84 -16.22 -13.42 17.20
CA LYS A 84 -16.82 -13.17 18.53
C LYS A 84 -15.82 -12.50 19.45
N LEU A 85 -15.63 -11.19 19.28
CA LEU A 85 -14.75 -10.38 20.10
C LEU A 85 -15.53 -9.28 20.81
N THR A 86 -15.08 -8.92 22.03
CA THR A 86 -15.51 -7.71 22.72
C THR A 86 -14.35 -6.73 22.67
N ILE A 87 -14.45 -5.73 21.80
CA ILE A 87 -13.37 -4.79 21.47
C ILE A 87 -13.94 -3.45 20.99
N SER A 88 -13.21 -2.36 21.22
CA SER A 88 -13.42 -1.10 20.54
C SER A 88 -12.38 -0.97 19.43
N ILE A 89 -12.81 -0.63 18.22
CA ILE A 89 -11.93 -0.42 17.07
C ILE A 89 -12.21 0.94 16.43
N ASP A 90 -11.15 1.53 15.88
CA ASP A 90 -11.24 2.71 15.04
C ASP A 90 -11.18 2.29 13.57
N ILE A 91 -12.17 2.69 12.80
CA ILE A 91 -12.19 2.49 11.36
C ILE A 91 -12.15 3.83 10.64
N TYR A 92 -11.36 3.91 9.59
CA TYR A 92 -11.22 5.15 8.82
C TYR A 92 -11.28 4.91 7.32
N ASP A 93 -11.80 5.88 6.61
CA ASP A 93 -11.85 5.92 5.15
C ASP A 93 -11.25 7.23 4.66
N TYR A 94 -10.33 7.12 3.68
CA TYR A 94 -9.77 8.26 2.98
C TYR A 94 -10.04 8.12 1.49
N GLN A 95 -10.86 9.03 0.96
CA GLN A 95 -11.23 9.02 -0.45
C GLN A 95 -10.76 10.28 -1.17
N HIS A 96 -10.11 10.07 -2.31
CA HIS A 96 -9.94 11.10 -3.31
C HIS A 96 -11.25 11.26 -4.10
N GLY A 97 -12.02 12.29 -3.78
CA GLY A 97 -13.30 12.53 -4.44
C GLY A 97 -13.15 12.92 -5.91
N GLU A 98 -14.02 12.37 -6.75
CA GLU A 98 -14.15 12.84 -8.15
C GLU A 98 -14.80 14.22 -8.23
N GLY A 99 -15.65 14.56 -7.25
CA GLY A 99 -16.29 15.86 -7.07
C GLY A 99 -15.35 16.95 -6.57
N GLU A 100 -15.85 17.87 -5.76
CA GLU A 100 -15.10 19.05 -5.28
C GLU A 100 -14.30 18.78 -4.00
N TYR A 101 -14.49 17.63 -3.35
CA TYR A 101 -13.93 17.33 -2.03
C TYR A 101 -13.17 16.03 -2.01
N ASP A 102 -12.12 16.01 -1.20
CA ASP A 102 -11.48 14.79 -0.67
C ASP A 102 -12.03 14.57 0.74
N TYR A 103 -12.19 13.31 1.15
CA TYR A 103 -12.86 12.98 2.39
C TYR A 103 -11.91 12.21 3.33
N TRP A 104 -12.01 12.53 4.62
CA TRP A 104 -11.48 11.74 5.71
C TRP A 104 -12.62 11.47 6.70
N VAL A 105 -12.94 10.20 6.89
CA VAL A 105 -14.03 9.79 7.76
C VAL A 105 -13.51 8.75 8.74
N GLU A 106 -13.87 8.89 10.02
CA GLU A 106 -13.40 8.03 11.09
C GLU A 106 -14.53 7.73 12.08
N PHE A 107 -14.68 6.45 12.40
CA PHE A 107 -15.66 5.97 13.37
C PHE A 107 -14.98 5.13 14.44
N GLU A 108 -15.45 5.25 15.66
CA GLU A 108 -15.22 4.32 16.77
C GLU A 108 -16.40 3.34 16.82
N ILE A 109 -16.12 2.03 16.78
CA ILE A 109 -17.12 0.97 16.86
C ILE A 109 -16.79 0.07 18.02
N VAL A 110 -17.74 -0.12 18.93
CA VAL A 110 -17.65 -1.05 20.04
C VAL A 110 -18.42 -2.31 19.70
N PHE A 111 -17.74 -3.44 19.75
CA PHE A 111 -18.34 -4.77 19.60
C PHE A 111 -18.45 -5.46 20.95
N ILE A 112 -19.56 -6.16 21.19
CA ILE A 112 -19.76 -7.10 22.28
C ILE A 112 -20.10 -8.44 21.65
N ASP A 113 -19.28 -9.46 21.91
CA ASP A 113 -19.42 -10.82 21.35
C ASP A 113 -19.57 -10.82 19.80
N GLY A 114 -18.85 -9.89 19.14
CA GLY A 114 -18.84 -9.76 17.67
C GLY A 114 -20.08 -9.08 17.08
N VAL A 115 -20.89 -8.42 17.88
CA VAL A 115 -22.06 -7.63 17.46
C VAL A 115 -21.84 -6.17 17.85
N ILE A 116 -22.20 -5.21 16.99
CA ILE A 116 -22.12 -3.79 17.30
C ILE A 116 -23.03 -3.46 18.51
N ASP A 117 -22.42 -2.96 19.58
CA ASP A 117 -23.11 -2.35 20.71
C ASP A 117 -23.25 -0.85 20.51
N LYS A 118 -22.20 -0.19 20.04
CA LYS A 118 -22.16 1.27 19.86
C LYS A 118 -21.31 1.64 18.65
N ILE A 119 -21.76 2.67 17.95
CA ILE A 119 -21.00 3.30 16.89
C ILE A 119 -21.04 4.82 17.04
N LYS A 120 -19.89 5.47 16.86
CA LYS A 120 -19.74 6.91 17.01
C LYS A 120 -18.91 7.46 15.86
N LEU A 121 -19.39 8.50 15.21
CA LEU A 121 -18.60 9.30 14.28
C LEU A 121 -17.58 10.13 15.09
N ILE A 122 -16.30 9.89 14.86
CA ILE A 122 -15.18 10.63 15.48
C ILE A 122 -14.84 11.84 14.64
N LYS A 123 -14.74 11.63 13.32
CA LYS A 123 -14.30 12.69 12.40
C LYS A 123 -14.98 12.55 11.04
N PHE A 124 -15.38 13.70 10.50
CA PHE A 124 -15.84 13.82 9.13
C PHE A 124 -15.27 15.11 8.54
N ASP A 125 -14.25 15.01 7.70
CA ASP A 125 -13.66 16.13 6.99
C ASP A 125 -13.91 16.01 5.50
N ALA A 126 -14.43 17.07 4.91
CA ALA A 126 -14.51 17.23 3.47
C ALA A 126 -13.66 18.45 3.06
N THR A 127 -12.50 18.20 2.49
CA THR A 127 -11.51 19.20 2.11
C THR A 127 -11.59 19.50 0.63
N ASP A 128 -11.59 20.77 0.24
CA ASP A 128 -11.53 21.20 -1.15
C ASP A 128 -10.32 20.59 -1.87
N ASN A 129 -10.55 19.93 -2.99
CA ASN A 129 -9.51 19.20 -3.74
C ASN A 129 -9.05 19.93 -5.01
N SER A 130 -9.44 21.17 -5.23
CA SER A 130 -9.10 21.97 -6.42
C SER A 130 -7.59 22.02 -6.66
N LYS A 131 -6.82 22.26 -5.58
CA LYS A 131 -5.36 22.31 -5.64
C LYS A 131 -4.74 20.97 -6.01
N ARG A 132 -5.25 19.87 -5.45
CA ARG A 132 -4.79 18.52 -5.80
C ARG A 132 -5.06 18.22 -7.27
N LYS A 133 -6.27 18.46 -7.74
CA LYS A 133 -6.66 18.25 -9.15
C LYS A 133 -5.84 19.08 -10.12
N GLU A 134 -5.51 20.31 -9.75
CA GLU A 134 -4.62 21.13 -10.57
C GLU A 134 -3.20 20.56 -10.63
N ASN A 135 -2.64 20.12 -9.49
CA ASN A 135 -1.34 19.45 -9.46
C ASN A 135 -1.34 18.15 -10.29
N ASP A 136 -2.40 17.34 -10.17
CA ASP A 136 -2.56 16.10 -10.94
C ASP A 136 -2.62 16.38 -12.44
N ARG A 137 -3.33 17.44 -12.86
CA ARG A 137 -3.39 17.89 -14.25
C ARG A 137 -2.01 18.29 -14.76
N GLN A 138 -1.29 19.13 -14.01
CA GLN A 138 0.07 19.55 -14.36
C GLN A 138 1.01 18.35 -14.46
N PHE A 139 0.95 17.42 -13.53
CA PHE A 139 1.73 16.19 -13.57
C PHE A 139 1.44 15.32 -14.81
N ILE A 140 0.16 15.18 -15.17
CA ILE A 140 -0.24 14.45 -16.39
C ILE A 140 0.27 15.14 -17.65
N GLU A 141 0.24 16.48 -17.70
CA GLU A 141 0.79 17.23 -18.82
C GLU A 141 2.31 17.09 -18.94
N GLU A 142 3.03 17.12 -17.83
CA GLU A 142 4.47 16.86 -17.82
C GLU A 142 4.81 15.44 -18.29
N LEU A 143 4.04 14.44 -17.84
CA LEU A 143 4.20 13.05 -18.31
C LEU A 143 3.98 12.93 -19.83
N LYS A 144 2.99 13.65 -20.38
CA LYS A 144 2.76 13.68 -21.84
C LYS A 144 3.94 14.29 -22.58
N LYS A 145 4.41 15.47 -22.14
CA LYS A 145 5.59 16.14 -22.72
C LYS A 145 6.84 15.25 -22.66
N ASN A 146 7.07 14.58 -21.54
CA ASN A 146 8.20 13.66 -21.38
C ASN A 146 8.08 12.47 -22.36
N LYS A 147 6.90 11.86 -22.53
CA LYS A 147 6.69 10.78 -23.50
C LYS A 147 6.90 11.25 -24.93
N GLU A 148 6.40 12.44 -25.27
CA GLU A 148 6.63 13.05 -26.59
C GLU A 148 8.14 13.26 -26.83
N PHE A 149 8.85 13.82 -25.86
CA PHE A 149 10.30 14.01 -25.93
C PHE A 149 11.04 12.69 -26.07
N GLU A 150 10.67 11.64 -25.30
CA GLU A 150 11.25 10.30 -25.42
C GLU A 150 11.00 9.64 -26.79
N SER A 151 9.95 10.06 -27.49
CA SER A 151 9.64 9.60 -28.84
C SER A 151 10.57 10.18 -29.90
N THR A 152 11.24 11.31 -29.62
CA THR A 152 12.10 12.03 -30.59
C THR A 152 13.36 11.26 -30.96
N ASN A 153 13.86 11.50 -32.17
CA ASN A 153 15.12 10.92 -32.62
C ASN A 153 16.33 11.37 -31.78
N LEU A 154 16.31 12.61 -31.30
CA LEU A 154 17.35 13.14 -30.40
C LEU A 154 17.43 12.31 -29.11
N TYR A 155 16.29 12.07 -28.46
CA TYR A 155 16.27 11.24 -27.24
C TYR A 155 16.76 9.83 -27.52
N LYS A 156 16.25 9.18 -28.56
CA LYS A 156 16.55 7.77 -28.90
C LYS A 156 18.02 7.56 -29.28
N LEU A 157 18.57 8.47 -30.08
CA LEU A 157 19.90 8.28 -30.65
C LEU A 157 21.03 8.88 -29.80
N VAL A 158 20.75 9.89 -28.98
CA VAL A 158 21.75 10.59 -28.20
C VAL A 158 21.53 10.42 -26.69
N ILE A 159 20.38 10.86 -26.18
CA ILE A 159 20.16 10.97 -24.72
C ILE A 159 20.04 9.60 -24.08
N LYS A 160 19.27 8.69 -24.66
CA LYS A 160 19.07 7.34 -24.11
C LYS A 160 20.38 6.52 -24.04
N PRO A 161 21.23 6.46 -25.06
CA PRO A 161 22.55 5.82 -24.97
C PRO A 161 23.47 6.49 -23.96
N TYR A 162 23.53 7.84 -23.96
CA TYR A 162 24.31 8.61 -22.99
C TYR A 162 23.90 8.26 -21.54
N ASN A 163 22.60 8.31 -21.22
CA ASN A 163 22.10 7.95 -19.90
C ASN A 163 22.42 6.48 -19.52
N LYS A 164 22.45 5.58 -20.50
CA LYS A 164 22.85 4.18 -20.27
C LYS A 164 24.32 4.08 -19.85
N ILE A 165 25.18 4.83 -20.51
CA ILE A 165 26.62 4.89 -20.21
C ILE A 165 26.85 5.49 -18.81
N ILE A 166 26.23 6.61 -18.51
CA ILE A 166 26.33 7.25 -17.17
C ILE A 166 25.87 6.32 -16.08
N ARG A 167 24.72 5.65 -16.25
CA ARG A 167 24.22 4.68 -15.24
C ARG A 167 25.20 3.51 -15.06
N PHE A 168 25.81 3.04 -16.12
CA PHE A 168 26.82 1.98 -16.05
C PHE A 168 28.05 2.44 -15.26
N ILE A 169 28.58 3.63 -15.53
CA ILE A 169 29.69 4.24 -14.81
C ILE A 169 29.37 4.40 -13.32
N CYS A 170 28.20 4.99 -13.01
CA CYS A 170 27.76 5.16 -11.61
C CYS A 170 27.63 3.83 -10.87
N ARG A 171 27.05 2.81 -11.51
CA ARG A 171 26.95 1.46 -10.90
C ARG A 171 28.31 0.83 -10.69
N SER A 172 29.23 0.99 -11.63
CA SER A 172 30.61 0.48 -11.53
C SER A 172 31.34 1.14 -10.36
N LEU A 173 31.27 2.46 -10.24
CA LEU A 173 31.88 3.23 -9.14
C LEU A 173 31.26 2.84 -7.79
N TYR A 174 29.94 2.69 -7.72
CA TYR A 174 29.28 2.24 -6.49
C TYR A 174 29.71 0.82 -6.08
N SER A 175 29.76 -0.11 -7.04
CA SER A 175 30.21 -1.49 -6.81
C SER A 175 31.66 -1.54 -6.34
N THR A 176 32.55 -0.75 -6.96
CA THR A 176 33.96 -0.66 -6.57
C THR A 176 34.12 -0.04 -5.19
N GLY A 177 33.40 1.02 -4.89
CA GLY A 177 33.37 1.66 -3.58
C GLY A 177 32.88 0.71 -2.49
N SER A 178 31.79 0.00 -2.72
CA SER A 178 31.27 -1.00 -1.78
C SER A 178 32.24 -2.15 -1.54
N PHE A 179 32.95 -2.61 -2.57
CA PHE A 179 34.00 -3.64 -2.46
C PHE A 179 35.18 -3.16 -1.62
N LEU A 180 35.66 -1.93 -1.82
CA LEU A 180 36.75 -1.34 -1.05
C LEU A 180 36.34 -1.20 0.42
N ILE A 181 35.17 -0.68 0.73
CA ILE A 181 34.65 -0.56 2.09
C ILE A 181 34.59 -1.93 2.76
N ALA A 182 34.04 -2.94 2.10
CA ALA A 182 33.95 -4.30 2.65
C ALA A 182 35.35 -4.92 2.97
N ASN A 183 36.37 -4.61 2.16
CA ASN A 183 37.72 -5.08 2.42
C ASN A 183 38.38 -4.33 3.57
N VAL A 184 38.19 -3.04 3.72
CA VAL A 184 38.65 -2.26 4.89
C VAL A 184 38.05 -2.83 6.18
N TRP A 185 36.74 -3.09 6.22
CA TRP A 185 36.08 -3.70 7.39
C TRP A 185 36.63 -5.09 7.74
N LYS A 186 36.92 -5.91 6.72
CA LYS A 186 37.57 -7.21 6.94
C LYS A 186 38.96 -7.07 7.52
N PHE A 187 39.72 -6.09 7.07
CA PHE A 187 41.07 -5.81 7.57
C PHE A 187 41.05 -5.32 9.02
N GLU A 188 40.18 -4.37 9.33
CA GLU A 188 39.99 -3.88 10.71
C GLU A 188 39.62 -5.00 11.67
N ARG A 189 38.68 -5.89 11.32
CA ARG A 189 38.37 -7.06 12.18
C ARG A 189 39.56 -7.94 12.43
N LYS A 190 40.42 -8.19 11.43
CA LYS A 190 41.64 -9.00 11.60
C LYS A 190 42.63 -8.30 12.53
N LEU A 191 42.76 -6.98 12.42
CA LEU A 191 43.65 -6.20 13.29
C LEU A 191 43.19 -6.23 14.76
N ILE A 192 41.91 -6.08 15.02
CA ILE A 192 41.34 -6.14 16.37
C ILE A 192 41.56 -7.53 16.98
N VAL A 193 41.31 -8.59 16.21
CA VAL A 193 41.57 -9.95 16.69
C VAL A 193 43.06 -10.13 17.03
N TRP A 194 43.98 -9.67 16.20
CA TRP A 194 45.42 -9.78 16.43
C TRP A 194 45.89 -8.98 17.66
N MET A 195 45.35 -7.76 17.86
CA MET A 195 45.66 -6.93 19.03
C MET A 195 45.15 -7.51 20.35
N ASN A 196 44.10 -8.33 20.33
CA ASN A 196 43.58 -9.01 21.54
C ASN A 196 44.35 -10.28 21.90
N PHE A 197 45.30 -10.70 21.06
CA PHE A 197 46.20 -11.84 21.31
C PHE A 197 47.65 -11.43 21.74
N LEU A 198 47.93 -10.12 21.81
CA LEU A 198 49.14 -9.53 22.36
C LEU A 198 48.93 -9.00 23.78
#